data_2a7b90ad966d350512eecf86ac43a1e1
#
_entry.id   2a7b90ad966d350512eecf86ac43a1e1
#
_cell.length_a   1.000
_cell.length_b   1.000
_cell.length_c   1.000
_cell.angle_alpha   90.00
_cell.angle_beta   90.00
_cell.angle_gamma   90.00
#
_symmetry.space_group_name_H-M   'P 1'
#
loop_
_entity.id
_entity.type
_entity.pdbx_description
1 polymer ?
#
loop_
_entity_poly.entity_id
_entity_poly.type
_entity_poly.pdbx_seq_one_letter_code
_entity_poly.pdbx_strand_id
1 'polypeptide(L)'
;LQLAPDGRIFFNELRGALKIRKPTGAVVEAGTIPVFAEQENGFLGFALDPQFAKNQWIYLLYSPTNFVGQRLSRFHMDGDRLDLASENEILRFDEQRRECCHHAGSVRFAPDGCLLISTGDNTHPFGDSESYGPMDERPGREPWDAQRSAGNTASKSGKILRIRPLPEGGYAIPDGNHFPKDGSGGCPEIYAMGCRNPWRMNVDEKTGIGYWGEVGHDA
;
A
#
# COMPACT_ATOMS: atom_id res chain seq x y z
N LEU A 1 -5.47 -11.29 2.93
CA LEU A 1 -4.89 -12.56 3.40
C LEU A 1 -3.93 -13.13 2.36
N GLN A 2 -2.95 -13.95 2.80
CA GLN A 2 -2.01 -14.67 1.94
C GLN A 2 -1.71 -16.05 2.51
N LEU A 3 -1.55 -17.03 1.64
CA LEU A 3 -1.16 -18.40 1.96
C LEU A 3 0.37 -18.51 1.83
N ALA A 4 1.02 -18.93 2.91
CA ALA A 4 2.44 -19.24 2.89
C ALA A 4 2.70 -20.66 2.36
N PRO A 5 3.93 -20.95 1.85
CA PRO A 5 4.26 -22.29 1.32
C PRO A 5 4.11 -23.44 2.32
N ASP A 6 4.16 -23.17 3.61
CA ASP A 6 3.99 -24.13 4.70
C ASP A 6 2.53 -24.35 5.13
N GLY A 7 1.58 -23.73 4.42
CA GLY A 7 0.14 -23.85 4.65
C GLY A 7 -0.42 -22.90 5.72
N ARG A 8 0.40 -22.03 6.31
CA ARG A 8 -0.09 -20.95 7.18
C ARG A 8 -0.82 -19.90 6.34
N ILE A 9 -1.95 -19.38 6.85
CA ILE A 9 -2.69 -18.28 6.24
C ILE A 9 -2.47 -17.03 7.10
N PHE A 10 -1.79 -16.05 6.52
CA PHE A 10 -1.58 -14.75 7.13
C PHE A 10 -2.75 -13.82 6.81
N PHE A 11 -3.18 -13.00 7.77
CA PHE A 11 -4.17 -11.96 7.59
C PHE A 11 -3.95 -10.81 8.57
N ASN A 12 -4.35 -9.62 8.18
CA ASN A 12 -4.20 -8.41 8.98
C ASN A 12 -5.55 -7.85 9.41
N GLU A 13 -5.54 -7.17 10.54
CA GLU A 13 -6.64 -6.34 11.00
C GLU A 13 -6.26 -4.86 10.89
N LEU A 14 -7.21 -4.01 10.58
CA LEU A 14 -7.01 -2.59 10.33
C LEU A 14 -6.29 -1.88 11.50
N ARG A 15 -6.52 -2.34 12.74
CA ARG A 15 -5.95 -1.77 13.98
C ARG A 15 -4.52 -2.24 14.29
N GLY A 16 -3.83 -2.84 13.31
CA GLY A 16 -2.40 -3.16 13.38
C GLY A 16 -2.05 -4.61 13.64
N ALA A 17 -2.99 -5.48 13.99
CA ALA A 17 -2.68 -6.87 14.27
C ALA A 17 -2.39 -7.67 12.99
N LEU A 18 -1.29 -8.40 12.98
CA LEU A 18 -0.98 -9.47 12.04
C LEU A 18 -1.34 -10.81 12.70
N LYS A 19 -2.14 -11.60 12.05
CA LYS A 19 -2.60 -12.91 12.55
C LYS A 19 -2.27 -14.03 11.59
N ILE A 20 -2.12 -15.23 12.14
CA ILE A 20 -1.80 -16.45 11.40
C ILE A 20 -2.81 -17.53 11.77
N ARG A 21 -3.51 -18.07 10.77
CA ARG A 21 -4.24 -19.32 10.91
C ARG A 21 -3.30 -20.47 10.50
N LYS A 22 -3.02 -21.36 11.44
CA LYS A 22 -2.19 -22.55 11.22
C LYS A 22 -2.93 -23.64 10.43
N PRO A 23 -2.21 -24.57 9.79
CA PRO A 23 -2.85 -25.72 9.15
C PRO A 23 -3.75 -26.55 10.09
N THR A 24 -3.44 -26.56 11.39
CA THR A 24 -4.26 -27.19 12.45
C THR A 24 -5.60 -26.50 12.70
N GLY A 25 -5.82 -25.30 12.13
CA GLY A 25 -7.00 -24.47 12.37
C GLY A 25 -6.83 -23.43 13.47
N ALA A 26 -5.81 -23.57 14.34
CA ALA A 26 -5.55 -22.58 15.38
C ALA A 26 -5.18 -21.21 14.80
N VAL A 27 -5.68 -20.16 15.42
CA VAL A 27 -5.34 -18.76 15.07
C VAL A 27 -4.47 -18.19 16.19
N VAL A 28 -3.35 -17.58 15.79
CA VAL A 28 -2.43 -16.89 16.70
C VAL A 28 -2.22 -15.46 16.22
N GLU A 29 -2.02 -14.52 17.14
CA GLU A 29 -1.55 -13.18 16.83
C GLU A 29 -0.03 -13.21 16.72
N ALA A 30 0.49 -12.84 15.54
CA ALA A 30 1.93 -12.79 15.28
C ALA A 30 2.57 -11.52 15.86
N GLY A 31 1.82 -10.44 15.93
CA GLY A 31 2.24 -9.17 16.49
C GLY A 31 1.32 -8.05 16.08
N THR A 32 1.49 -6.90 16.73
CA THR A 32 0.70 -5.69 16.46
C THR A 32 1.62 -4.51 16.24
N ILE A 33 1.53 -3.86 15.08
CA ILE A 33 2.25 -2.61 14.77
C ILE A 33 1.42 -1.40 15.21
N PRO A 34 2.06 -0.33 15.73
CA PRO A 34 1.37 0.89 16.10
C PRO A 34 0.90 1.65 14.85
N VAL A 35 -0.40 1.78 14.68
CA VAL A 35 -1.02 2.44 13.53
C VAL A 35 -2.01 3.51 13.94
N PHE A 36 -2.13 4.55 13.12
CA PHE A 36 -3.27 5.44 13.12
C PHE A 36 -4.42 4.74 12.36
N ALA A 37 -5.46 4.32 13.06
CA ALA A 37 -6.51 3.45 12.53
C ALA A 37 -7.87 4.15 12.49
N GLU A 38 -7.91 5.38 11.96
CA GLU A 38 -9.11 6.19 11.77
C GLU A 38 -9.24 6.57 10.30
N GLN A 39 -10.44 6.93 9.85
CA GLN A 39 -10.67 7.50 8.51
C GLN A 39 -10.17 6.60 7.36
N GLU A 40 -10.34 5.29 7.42
CA GLU A 40 -9.78 4.27 6.51
C GLU A 40 -8.26 4.05 6.64
N ASN A 41 -7.55 4.79 7.48
CA ASN A 41 -6.15 4.52 7.79
C ASN A 41 -5.99 3.24 8.63
N GLY A 42 -4.79 2.73 8.73
CA GLY A 42 -4.48 1.57 9.58
C GLY A 42 -3.42 0.66 9.00
N PHE A 43 -3.48 -0.61 9.32
CA PHE A 43 -2.71 -1.66 8.67
C PHE A 43 -3.44 -2.11 7.40
N LEU A 44 -3.10 -1.51 6.26
CA LEU A 44 -3.88 -1.56 5.03
C LEU A 44 -3.65 -2.84 4.22
N GLY A 45 -2.42 -3.32 4.17
CA GLY A 45 -2.09 -4.53 3.44
C GLY A 45 -0.69 -5.04 3.68
N PHE A 46 -0.42 -6.24 3.19
CA PHE A 46 0.89 -6.87 3.30
C PHE A 46 1.16 -7.84 2.15
N ALA A 47 2.43 -8.19 1.98
CA ALA A 47 2.87 -9.24 1.08
C ALA A 47 3.97 -10.10 1.75
N LEU A 48 3.87 -11.42 1.61
CA LEU A 48 4.98 -12.31 1.89
C LEU A 48 6.00 -12.20 0.76
N ASP A 49 7.28 -12.23 1.10
CA ASP A 49 8.36 -12.25 0.09
C ASP A 49 8.23 -13.50 -0.80
N PRO A 50 8.52 -13.42 -2.12
CA PRO A 50 8.52 -14.61 -2.99
C PRO A 50 9.44 -15.73 -2.50
N GLN A 51 10.47 -15.42 -1.72
CA GLN A 51 11.36 -16.39 -1.09
C GLN A 51 11.06 -16.56 0.42
N PHE A 52 9.83 -16.33 0.85
CA PHE A 52 9.43 -16.36 2.27
C PHE A 52 9.88 -17.63 2.99
N ALA A 53 9.81 -18.78 2.34
CA ALA A 53 10.28 -20.05 2.92
C ALA A 53 11.77 -20.03 3.34
N LYS A 54 12.59 -19.16 2.73
CA LYS A 54 14.02 -19.04 3.00
C LYS A 54 14.36 -17.87 3.90
N ASN A 55 13.79 -16.68 3.60
CA ASN A 55 14.19 -15.41 4.22
C ASN A 55 13.22 -14.92 5.30
N GLN A 56 12.03 -15.52 5.39
CA GLN A 56 10.97 -15.15 6.34
C GLN A 56 10.62 -13.65 6.31
N TRP A 57 10.76 -12.99 5.16
CA TRP A 57 10.44 -11.58 5.00
C TRP A 57 8.97 -11.34 4.68
N ILE A 58 8.42 -10.32 5.33
CA ILE A 58 7.05 -9.83 5.10
C ILE A 58 7.09 -8.30 4.94
N TYR A 59 6.33 -7.78 3.99
CA TYR A 59 6.21 -6.35 3.71
C TYR A 59 4.85 -5.86 4.18
N LEU A 60 4.83 -4.87 5.06
CA LEU A 60 3.61 -4.31 5.63
C LEU A 60 3.44 -2.87 5.15
N LEU A 61 2.24 -2.55 4.62
CA LEU A 61 1.84 -1.19 4.29
C LEU A 61 0.84 -0.71 5.33
N TYR A 62 1.16 0.40 5.99
CA TYR A 62 0.38 0.89 7.11
C TYR A 62 0.50 2.41 7.27
N SER A 63 -0.44 2.99 8.00
CA SER A 63 -0.47 4.40 8.40
C SER A 63 0.17 4.54 9.79
N PRO A 64 1.45 4.98 9.91
CA PRO A 64 2.12 5.04 11.20
C PRO A 64 1.57 6.17 12.07
N THR A 65 1.76 6.07 13.40
CA THR A 65 1.33 7.11 14.35
C THR A 65 2.26 8.33 14.38
N ASN A 66 3.52 8.14 14.01
CA ASN A 66 4.58 9.16 14.07
C ASN A 66 4.83 9.89 12.74
N PHE A 67 4.00 9.67 11.73
CA PHE A 67 4.12 10.27 10.42
C PHE A 67 2.72 10.39 9.78
N VAL A 68 2.40 11.53 9.18
CA VAL A 68 1.12 11.75 8.48
C VAL A 68 1.26 11.28 7.03
N GLY A 69 0.86 10.03 6.77
CA GLY A 69 1.03 9.36 5.49
C GLY A 69 1.03 7.85 5.64
N GLN A 70 1.49 7.16 4.61
CA GLN A 70 1.65 5.71 4.60
C GLN A 70 3.13 5.32 4.57
N ARG A 71 3.42 4.16 5.14
CA ARG A 71 4.75 3.55 5.17
C ARG A 71 4.67 2.09 4.74
N LEU A 72 5.56 1.72 3.85
CA LEU A 72 5.87 0.33 3.52
C LEU A 72 7.17 -0.05 4.20
N SER A 73 7.13 -1.03 5.09
CA SER A 73 8.33 -1.56 5.76
C SER A 73 8.41 -3.07 5.57
N ARG A 74 9.66 -3.57 5.46
CA ARG A 74 9.96 -5.00 5.54
C ARG A 74 10.26 -5.38 6.97
N PHE A 75 9.73 -6.53 7.38
CA PHE A 75 9.99 -7.16 8.67
C PHE A 75 10.43 -8.62 8.47
N HIS A 76 10.99 -9.20 9.53
CA HIS A 76 11.30 -10.62 9.62
C HIS A 76 10.28 -11.35 10.50
N MET A 77 9.90 -12.55 10.09
CA MET A 77 9.11 -13.47 10.90
C MET A 77 10.03 -14.45 11.62
N ASP A 78 9.92 -14.52 12.93
CA ASP A 78 10.55 -15.55 13.76
C ASP A 78 9.50 -16.60 14.12
N GLY A 79 9.41 -17.64 13.29
CA GLY A 79 8.32 -18.60 13.36
C GLY A 79 6.94 -17.97 13.14
N ASP A 80 6.12 -17.95 14.20
CA ASP A 80 4.80 -17.32 14.17
C ASP A 80 4.81 -15.88 14.75
N ARG A 81 5.98 -15.31 15.07
CA ARG A 81 6.11 -14.01 15.68
C ARG A 81 6.69 -12.98 14.69
N LEU A 82 6.04 -11.83 14.57
CA LEU A 82 6.58 -10.67 13.86
C LEU A 82 7.68 -10.02 14.71
N ASP A 83 8.90 -9.96 14.17
CA ASP A 83 9.99 -9.25 14.83
C ASP A 83 9.92 -7.75 14.53
N LEU A 84 9.34 -6.99 15.44
CA LEU A 84 9.18 -5.53 15.29
C LEU A 84 10.52 -4.79 15.26
N ALA A 85 11.57 -5.35 15.89
CA ALA A 85 12.89 -4.72 15.89
C ALA A 85 13.62 -4.86 14.53
N SER A 86 13.15 -5.76 13.67
CA SER A 86 13.69 -5.98 12.32
C SER A 86 13.15 -4.98 11.28
N GLU A 87 12.36 -3.99 11.70
CA GLU A 87 11.78 -3.03 10.75
C GLU A 87 12.84 -2.38 9.86
N ASN A 88 12.62 -2.48 8.55
CA ASN A 88 13.39 -1.78 7.52
C ASN A 88 12.41 -1.01 6.64
N GLU A 89 12.40 0.32 6.76
CA GLU A 89 11.55 1.18 5.93
C GLU A 89 12.00 1.11 4.47
N ILE A 90 11.07 0.75 3.58
CA ILE A 90 11.31 0.64 2.14
C ILE A 90 10.84 1.91 1.42
N LEU A 91 9.62 2.36 1.70
CA LEU A 91 8.99 3.50 1.04
C LEU A 91 8.03 4.19 2.00
N ARG A 92 7.96 5.52 1.93
CA ARG A 92 6.88 6.29 2.56
C ARG A 92 6.42 7.42 1.65
N PHE A 93 5.22 7.90 1.87
CA PHE A 93 4.66 9.06 1.16
C PHE A 93 3.63 9.77 2.04
N ASP A 94 3.54 11.08 1.85
CA ASP A 94 2.66 11.95 2.61
C ASP A 94 1.20 11.78 2.17
N GLU A 95 0.29 11.94 3.13
CA GLU A 95 -1.15 12.05 2.93
C GLU A 95 -1.69 13.17 3.80
N GLN A 96 -2.97 13.52 3.63
CA GLN A 96 -3.68 14.36 4.59
C GLN A 96 -4.52 13.48 5.53
N ARG A 97 -4.72 13.91 6.78
CA ARG A 97 -5.58 13.28 7.79
C ARG A 97 -6.58 14.29 8.39
N ARG A 98 -6.86 15.39 7.69
CA ARG A 98 -7.90 16.36 8.08
C ARG A 98 -9.28 15.80 7.81
N GLU A 99 -9.39 15.09 6.68
CA GLU A 99 -10.61 14.43 6.22
C GLU A 99 -10.30 12.98 5.85
N CYS A 100 -11.32 12.09 5.83
CA CYS A 100 -11.13 10.78 5.24
C CYS A 100 -11.13 10.95 3.70
N CYS A 101 -10.84 10.05 2.89
CA CYS A 101 -10.68 8.61 2.90
C CYS A 101 -9.70 8.22 1.78
N HIS A 102 -10.01 7.15 1.06
CA HIS A 102 -9.30 6.62 -0.09
C HIS A 102 -7.82 6.34 0.20
N HIS A 103 -7.56 5.32 1.01
CA HIS A 103 -6.19 4.91 1.35
C HIS A 103 -5.75 3.64 0.59
N ALA A 104 -6.68 2.89 -0.02
CA ALA A 104 -6.41 1.64 -0.76
C ALA A 104 -5.51 0.65 0.02
N GLY A 105 -4.28 0.42 -0.41
CA GLY A 105 -3.27 -0.28 0.39
C GLY A 105 -3.09 -1.76 0.06
N SER A 106 -3.46 -2.21 -1.13
CA SER A 106 -3.13 -3.57 -1.56
C SER A 106 -1.66 -3.68 -1.94
N VAL A 107 -1.00 -4.76 -1.52
CA VAL A 107 0.41 -5.03 -1.79
C VAL A 107 0.55 -6.42 -2.37
N ARG A 108 1.22 -6.57 -3.53
CA ARG A 108 1.39 -7.84 -4.24
C ARG A 108 2.73 -7.91 -4.96
N PHE A 109 3.41 -9.05 -4.87
CA PHE A 109 4.54 -9.33 -5.74
C PHE A 109 4.07 -9.79 -7.11
N ALA A 110 4.73 -9.30 -8.15
CA ALA A 110 4.63 -9.81 -9.51
C ALA A 110 5.67 -10.93 -9.73
N PRO A 111 5.47 -11.80 -10.76
CA PRO A 111 6.39 -12.89 -11.05
C PRO A 111 7.84 -12.48 -11.33
N ASP A 112 8.05 -11.24 -11.77
CA ASP A 112 9.37 -10.66 -12.01
C ASP A 112 10.06 -10.17 -10.72
N GLY A 113 9.46 -10.38 -9.54
CA GLY A 113 9.96 -9.95 -8.24
C GLY A 113 9.76 -8.47 -7.94
N CYS A 114 9.02 -7.74 -8.76
CA CYS A 114 8.60 -6.39 -8.43
C CYS A 114 7.42 -6.41 -7.47
N LEU A 115 7.37 -5.43 -6.57
CA LEU A 115 6.28 -5.22 -5.64
C LEU A 115 5.38 -4.11 -6.18
N LEU A 116 4.11 -4.45 -6.35
CA LEU A 116 3.06 -3.48 -6.70
C LEU A 116 2.33 -3.05 -5.42
N ILE A 117 2.08 -1.75 -5.32
CA ILE A 117 1.41 -1.12 -4.18
C ILE A 117 0.30 -0.23 -4.73
N SER A 118 -0.95 -0.47 -4.31
CA SER A 118 -2.04 0.43 -4.64
C SER A 118 -2.16 1.53 -3.59
N THR A 119 -2.36 2.77 -4.03
CA THR A 119 -2.57 3.94 -3.18
C THR A 119 -3.83 4.67 -3.62
N GLY A 120 -4.65 5.09 -2.67
CA GLY A 120 -5.82 5.92 -2.94
C GLY A 120 -5.43 7.38 -3.19
N ASP A 121 -6.36 8.16 -3.73
CA ASP A 121 -6.12 9.57 -4.04
C ASP A 121 -6.14 10.48 -2.80
N ASN A 122 -6.49 9.92 -1.63
CA ASN A 122 -6.56 10.64 -0.36
C ASN A 122 -7.49 11.87 -0.43
N THR A 123 -8.58 11.76 -1.21
CA THR A 123 -9.63 12.77 -1.26
C THR A 123 -10.84 12.37 -0.43
N HIS A 124 -11.52 13.37 0.11
CA HIS A 124 -12.75 13.17 0.86
C HIS A 124 -13.94 13.02 -0.09
N PRO A 125 -14.73 11.92 -0.03
CA PRO A 125 -15.84 11.70 -0.96
C PRO A 125 -17.11 12.43 -0.59
N PHE A 126 -17.17 12.97 0.63
CA PHE A 126 -18.38 13.60 1.19
C PHE A 126 -18.12 15.07 1.51
N GLY A 127 -19.19 15.74 1.90
CA GLY A 127 -19.13 17.10 2.41
C GLY A 127 -19.48 18.16 1.40
N ASP A 128 -19.11 19.36 1.72
CA ASP A 128 -19.62 20.59 1.15
C ASP A 128 -18.72 21.17 0.06
N SER A 129 -18.24 20.35 -0.85
CA SER A 129 -17.46 20.85 -2.00
C SER A 129 -18.30 21.66 -3.00
N GLU A 130 -19.59 21.86 -2.72
CA GLU A 130 -20.51 22.69 -3.52
C GLU A 130 -20.52 22.32 -5.02
N SER A 131 -20.49 21.03 -5.31
CA SER A 131 -20.39 20.47 -6.66
C SER A 131 -19.03 20.64 -7.36
N TYR A 132 -17.99 21.10 -6.67
CA TYR A 132 -16.63 21.14 -7.21
C TYR A 132 -15.88 19.79 -7.04
N GLY A 133 -16.34 18.89 -6.17
CA GLY A 133 -15.70 17.60 -6.01
C GLY A 133 -15.81 16.73 -7.27
N PRO A 134 -14.75 15.97 -7.64
CA PRO A 134 -13.52 15.82 -6.86
C PRO A 134 -12.39 16.79 -7.26
N MET A 135 -12.68 17.97 -7.75
CA MET A 135 -11.71 18.96 -8.27
C MET A 135 -11.98 20.34 -7.66
N ASP A 136 -11.83 20.46 -6.34
CA ASP A 136 -12.02 21.71 -5.63
C ASP A 136 -10.68 22.43 -5.36
N GLU A 137 -10.24 23.23 -6.32
CA GLU A 137 -8.96 23.94 -6.28
C GLU A 137 -8.97 25.20 -5.40
N ARG A 138 -10.08 25.49 -4.71
CA ARG A 138 -10.17 26.67 -3.82
C ARG A 138 -9.22 26.53 -2.64
N PRO A 139 -8.63 27.64 -2.12
CA PRO A 139 -7.71 27.59 -0.98
C PRO A 139 -8.33 26.89 0.24
N GLY A 140 -7.57 25.97 0.86
CA GLY A 140 -8.03 25.21 2.03
C GLY A 140 -8.90 23.99 1.70
N ARG A 141 -9.16 23.71 0.42
CA ARG A 141 -10.02 22.63 -0.05
C ARG A 141 -9.24 21.41 -0.56
N GLU A 142 -7.95 21.30 -0.27
CA GLU A 142 -7.08 20.22 -0.74
C GLU A 142 -7.63 18.79 -0.48
N PRO A 143 -8.38 18.50 0.61
CA PRO A 143 -8.99 17.17 0.78
C PRO A 143 -10.07 16.82 -0.26
N TRP A 144 -10.59 17.78 -1.01
CA TRP A 144 -11.62 17.58 -2.03
C TRP A 144 -11.10 17.74 -3.46
N ASP A 145 -9.75 17.76 -3.64
CA ASP A 145 -9.11 17.95 -4.93
C ASP A 145 -8.23 16.76 -5.33
N ALA A 146 -8.75 15.89 -6.21
CA ALA A 146 -8.02 14.73 -6.74
C ALA A 146 -6.91 15.11 -7.74
N GLN A 147 -6.91 16.32 -8.28
CA GLN A 147 -5.82 16.79 -9.16
C GLN A 147 -4.53 16.98 -8.37
N ARG A 148 -4.64 17.31 -7.08
CA ARG A 148 -3.52 17.40 -6.14
C ARG A 148 -2.78 16.05 -5.99
N SER A 149 -3.46 14.94 -6.16
CA SER A 149 -2.98 13.58 -5.91
C SER A 149 -3.03 12.71 -7.16
N ALA A 150 -4.19 12.19 -7.56
CA ALA A 150 -4.33 11.19 -8.62
C ALA A 150 -3.80 11.69 -9.98
N GLY A 151 -4.06 12.95 -10.34
CA GLY A 151 -3.56 13.60 -11.55
C GLY A 151 -2.13 14.15 -11.44
N ASN A 152 -1.58 14.27 -10.24
CA ASN A 152 -0.28 14.88 -10.02
C ASN A 152 0.85 13.85 -10.16
N THR A 153 1.76 14.06 -11.11
CA THR A 153 2.89 13.16 -11.36
C THR A 153 3.95 13.18 -10.24
N ALA A 154 3.97 14.21 -9.41
CA ALA A 154 4.87 14.32 -8.26
C ALA A 154 4.27 13.69 -6.98
N SER A 155 3.02 13.23 -7.01
CA SER A 155 2.36 12.55 -5.88
C SER A 155 2.35 11.04 -6.07
N LYS A 156 2.51 10.31 -4.96
CA LYS A 156 2.36 8.84 -4.92
C LYS A 156 0.95 8.38 -4.57
N SER A 157 0.02 9.32 -4.29
CA SER A 157 -1.39 9.01 -4.01
C SER A 157 -2.22 8.91 -5.29
N GLY A 158 -3.20 7.99 -5.32
CA GLY A 158 -4.02 7.72 -6.51
C GLY A 158 -3.26 6.98 -7.61
N LYS A 159 -2.47 5.97 -7.23
CA LYS A 159 -1.51 5.29 -8.12
C LYS A 159 -1.51 3.77 -7.91
N ILE A 160 -0.99 3.08 -8.90
CA ILE A 160 -0.32 1.80 -8.71
C ILE A 160 1.18 2.09 -8.80
N LEU A 161 1.89 1.92 -7.68
CA LEU A 161 3.34 2.04 -7.61
C LEU A 161 3.97 0.67 -7.88
N ARG A 162 5.15 0.66 -8.52
CA ARG A 162 5.91 -0.57 -8.78
C ARG A 162 7.38 -0.33 -8.50
N ILE A 163 7.91 -1.10 -7.56
CA ILE A 163 9.30 -1.04 -7.09
C ILE A 163 9.91 -2.44 -7.05
N ARG A 164 11.22 -2.54 -7.01
CA ARG A 164 11.95 -3.78 -6.73
C ARG A 164 12.65 -3.64 -5.38
N PRO A 165 12.13 -4.25 -4.30
CA PRO A 165 12.81 -4.25 -3.01
C PRO A 165 14.20 -4.88 -3.12
N LEU A 166 15.16 -4.31 -2.38
CA LEU A 166 16.53 -4.78 -2.35
C LEU A 166 16.82 -5.56 -1.05
N PRO A 167 17.66 -6.62 -1.10
CA PRO A 167 18.00 -7.40 0.09
C PRO A 167 18.62 -6.57 1.22
N GLU A 168 19.45 -5.61 0.87
CA GLU A 168 20.12 -4.67 1.81
C GLU A 168 19.20 -3.60 2.38
N GLY A 169 18.00 -3.45 1.82
CA GLY A 169 17.02 -2.42 2.17
C GLY A 169 16.83 -1.40 1.06
N GLY A 170 15.76 -0.60 1.18
CA GLY A 170 15.34 0.29 0.11
C GLY A 170 14.81 -0.47 -1.13
N TYR A 171 14.85 0.20 -2.30
CA TYR A 171 14.34 -0.37 -3.55
C TYR A 171 15.04 0.22 -4.77
N ALA A 172 14.95 -0.49 -5.88
CA ALA A 172 15.29 0.00 -7.22
C ALA A 172 14.01 0.26 -8.03
N ILE A 173 14.12 1.17 -8.98
CA ILE A 173 13.06 1.42 -9.98
C ILE A 173 13.24 0.42 -11.13
N PRO A 174 12.27 -0.47 -11.38
CA PRO A 174 12.33 -1.41 -12.50
C PRO A 174 12.09 -0.70 -13.83
N ASP A 175 12.49 -1.32 -14.94
CA ASP A 175 12.13 -0.87 -16.27
C ASP A 175 10.62 -1.03 -16.51
N GLY A 176 10.04 -0.14 -17.33
CA GLY A 176 8.63 -0.21 -17.72
C GLY A 176 7.66 0.50 -16.77
N ASN A 177 8.14 1.27 -15.80
CA ASN A 177 7.32 2.22 -15.07
C ASN A 177 6.93 3.41 -15.98
N HIS A 178 5.95 4.20 -15.56
CA HIS A 178 5.39 5.28 -16.36
C HIS A 178 6.38 6.42 -16.60
N PHE A 179 7.24 6.71 -15.63
CA PHE A 179 8.26 7.75 -15.71
C PHE A 179 9.68 7.18 -15.69
N PRO A 180 10.66 7.93 -16.25
CA PRO A 180 12.07 7.54 -16.22
C PRO A 180 12.61 7.38 -14.80
N LYS A 181 13.63 6.54 -14.65
CA LYS A 181 14.28 6.24 -13.36
C LYS A 181 14.92 7.46 -12.69
N ASP A 182 15.29 8.47 -13.46
CA ASP A 182 15.86 9.73 -12.97
C ASP A 182 14.82 10.68 -12.39
N GLY A 183 13.53 10.31 -12.43
CA GLY A 183 12.42 11.11 -11.93
C GLY A 183 12.01 12.26 -12.84
N SER A 184 12.56 12.35 -14.06
CA SER A 184 12.13 13.36 -15.01
C SER A 184 10.67 13.16 -15.42
N GLY A 185 9.84 14.17 -15.20
CA GLY A 185 8.41 14.14 -15.51
C GLY A 185 7.49 13.60 -14.41
N GLY A 186 8.02 12.93 -13.37
CA GLY A 186 7.19 12.42 -12.26
C GLY A 186 7.90 11.44 -11.36
N CYS A 187 7.20 10.97 -10.32
CA CYS A 187 7.71 9.95 -9.42
C CYS A 187 8.02 8.65 -10.18
N PRO A 188 9.26 8.16 -10.16
CA PRO A 188 9.68 7.00 -10.95
C PRO A 188 9.04 5.69 -10.49
N GLU A 189 8.47 5.64 -9.29
CA GLU A 189 7.75 4.49 -8.76
C GLU A 189 6.38 4.28 -9.44
N ILE A 190 5.86 5.29 -10.12
CA ILE A 190 4.51 5.23 -10.73
C ILE A 190 4.51 4.24 -11.90
N TYR A 191 3.67 3.22 -11.78
CA TYR A 191 3.36 2.26 -12.85
C TYR A 191 2.07 2.65 -13.59
N ALA A 192 1.02 3.01 -12.84
CA ALA A 192 -0.21 3.57 -13.36
C ALA A 192 -0.70 4.70 -12.46
N MET A 193 -1.42 5.67 -13.01
CA MET A 193 -1.91 6.84 -12.28
C MET A 193 -3.35 7.18 -12.68
N GLY A 194 -3.98 8.08 -11.91
CA GLY A 194 -5.36 8.48 -12.13
C GLY A 194 -6.38 7.60 -11.37
N CYS A 195 -5.92 6.81 -10.40
CA CYS A 195 -6.79 5.99 -9.57
C CYS A 195 -7.46 6.82 -8.48
N ARG A 196 -8.71 6.49 -8.13
CA ARG A 196 -9.41 7.06 -6.99
C ARG A 196 -9.11 6.25 -5.72
N ASN A 197 -9.54 4.98 -5.69
CA ASN A 197 -9.33 4.09 -4.56
C ASN A 197 -9.20 2.63 -5.06
N PRO A 198 -8.05 2.23 -5.59
CA PRO A 198 -7.79 0.87 -6.08
C PRO A 198 -7.68 -0.10 -4.90
N TRP A 199 -8.84 -0.49 -4.37
CA TRP A 199 -9.02 -1.08 -3.05
C TRP A 199 -8.30 -2.41 -2.87
N ARG A 200 -8.44 -3.30 -3.84
CA ARG A 200 -7.75 -4.60 -3.81
C ARG A 200 -7.21 -4.93 -5.18
N MET A 201 -6.01 -5.46 -5.17
CA MET A 201 -5.25 -5.80 -6.37
C MET A 201 -4.80 -7.26 -6.28
N ASN A 202 -4.73 -7.91 -7.43
CA ASN A 202 -4.04 -9.19 -7.59
C ASN A 202 -3.21 -9.18 -8.88
N VAL A 203 -2.26 -10.10 -8.97
CA VAL A 203 -1.40 -10.29 -10.13
C VAL A 203 -1.53 -11.76 -10.55
N ASP A 204 -1.77 -11.99 -11.82
CA ASP A 204 -1.74 -13.34 -12.38
C ASP A 204 -0.29 -13.83 -12.44
N GLU A 205 0.00 -14.94 -11.74
CA GLU A 205 1.36 -15.45 -11.60
C GLU A 205 1.96 -15.98 -12.91
N LYS A 206 1.12 -16.31 -13.90
CA LYS A 206 1.60 -16.85 -15.19
C LYS A 206 1.87 -15.75 -16.21
N THR A 207 1.03 -14.72 -16.23
CA THR A 207 1.08 -13.67 -17.25
C THR A 207 1.71 -12.38 -16.74
N GLY A 208 1.78 -12.17 -15.42
CA GLY A 208 2.21 -10.93 -14.79
C GLY A 208 1.18 -9.79 -14.92
N ILE A 209 -0.02 -10.06 -15.44
CA ILE A 209 -1.06 -9.04 -15.60
C ILE A 209 -1.64 -8.70 -14.22
N GLY A 210 -1.62 -7.41 -13.87
CA GLY A 210 -2.25 -6.88 -12.67
C GLY A 210 -3.72 -6.55 -12.89
N TYR A 211 -4.55 -6.89 -11.92
CA TYR A 211 -5.98 -6.58 -11.87
C TYR A 211 -6.28 -5.87 -10.55
N TRP A 212 -7.05 -4.80 -10.59
CA TRP A 212 -7.53 -4.16 -9.36
C TRP A 212 -8.99 -3.75 -9.46
N GLY A 213 -9.68 -3.80 -8.32
CA GLY A 213 -11.02 -3.25 -8.16
C GLY A 213 -10.92 -1.77 -7.76
N GLU A 214 -11.50 -0.91 -8.57
CA GLU A 214 -11.56 0.53 -8.34
C GLU A 214 -12.86 0.90 -7.64
N VAL A 215 -12.78 1.60 -6.51
CA VAL A 215 -13.94 2.22 -5.88
C VAL A 215 -14.15 3.59 -6.52
N GLY A 216 -15.05 3.63 -7.49
CA GLY A 216 -15.39 4.84 -8.25
C GLY A 216 -16.26 5.82 -7.47
N HIS A 217 -16.70 6.88 -8.14
CA HIS A 217 -17.69 7.81 -7.63
C HIS A 217 -19.07 7.16 -7.62
N ASP A 218 -19.93 7.62 -6.70
CA ASP A 218 -21.34 7.27 -6.72
C ASP A 218 -21.99 7.83 -8.00
N ALA A 219 -22.87 7.03 -8.61
CA ALA A 219 -23.58 7.40 -9.82
C ALA A 219 -24.87 8.17 -9.51
#